data_ba9f4a91a97d542ea344a6d68fa756c0
#
_entry.id   ba9f4a91a97d542ea344a6d68fa756c0
#
_cell.length_a   1.000
_cell.length_b   1.000
_cell.length_c   1.000
_cell.angle_alpha   90.00
_cell.angle_beta   90.00
_cell.angle_gamma   90.00
#
_symmetry.space_group_name_H-M   'P 1'
#
loop_
_entity.id
_entity.type
_entity.pdbx_description
1 polymer ?
#
loop_
_entity_poly.entity_id
_entity_poly.type
_entity_poly.pdbx_seq_one_letter_code
_entity_poly.pdbx_strand_id
1 'polypeptide(L)'
;MNDSKAALAWANQFPEGEARNRALGGVASGWAQNAPQDAAGFVGALPDGETKNRAVNSVVSQWARSEPDAAAVWVASFGEGKLREDAARNLMSSWAGDDPTAAGQWLQTLAAGATREAAIQSYVGRTSYSSPDLAAPWAEAITDPNQRNNQIENVARQWLQTDRPAAEAWLAKVNLPANRKQRLLAHP
;
A
#
# COMPACT_ATOMS: atom_id res chain seq x y z
N MET A 1 -0.77 28.80 2.44
CA MET A 1 -2.25 28.78 2.37
C MET A 1 -2.84 29.48 1.14
N ASN A 2 -2.25 30.54 0.61
CA ASN A 2 -2.79 31.25 -0.58
C ASN A 2 -2.61 30.48 -1.90
N ASP A 3 -1.50 29.75 -2.07
CA ASP A 3 -1.14 29.12 -3.35
C ASP A 3 -2.04 27.93 -3.72
N SER A 4 -2.46 27.10 -2.76
CA SER A 4 -3.30 25.94 -3.01
C SER A 4 -4.72 26.33 -3.43
N LYS A 5 -5.27 27.40 -2.83
CA LYS A 5 -6.59 27.96 -3.23
C LYS A 5 -6.55 28.60 -4.63
N ALA A 6 -5.46 29.30 -4.93
CA ALA A 6 -5.26 29.90 -6.25
C ALA A 6 -5.07 28.81 -7.32
N ALA A 7 -4.29 27.76 -7.02
CA ALA A 7 -4.12 26.62 -7.91
C ALA A 7 -5.43 25.85 -8.16
N LEU A 8 -6.26 25.72 -7.12
CA LEU A 8 -7.59 25.14 -7.27
C LEU A 8 -8.52 25.99 -8.16
N ALA A 9 -8.52 27.31 -7.94
CA ALA A 9 -9.28 28.24 -8.78
C ALA A 9 -8.82 28.17 -10.24
N TRP A 10 -7.53 28.03 -10.48
CA TRP A 10 -6.96 27.81 -11.81
C TRP A 10 -7.40 26.48 -12.42
N ALA A 11 -7.32 25.37 -11.67
CA ALA A 11 -7.74 24.05 -12.13
C ALA A 11 -9.24 24.01 -12.51
N ASN A 12 -10.06 24.77 -11.80
CA ASN A 12 -11.51 24.86 -12.07
C ASN A 12 -11.86 25.71 -13.32
N GLN A 13 -10.90 26.43 -13.91
CA GLN A 13 -11.12 27.14 -15.17
C GLN A 13 -11.10 26.20 -16.39
N PHE A 14 -10.54 25.01 -16.25
CA PHE A 14 -10.57 24.01 -17.33
C PHE A 14 -11.98 23.46 -17.50
N PRO A 15 -12.42 23.23 -18.76
CA PRO A 15 -13.64 22.46 -19.03
C PRO A 15 -13.60 21.09 -18.37
N GLU A 16 -14.76 20.53 -18.06
CA GLU A 16 -14.86 19.15 -17.55
C GLU A 16 -14.17 18.20 -18.53
N GLY A 17 -13.32 17.31 -17.97
CA GLY A 17 -12.56 16.38 -18.77
C GLY A 17 -11.17 16.08 -18.20
N GLU A 18 -10.38 15.36 -18.97
CA GLU A 18 -9.09 14.82 -18.52
C GLU A 18 -8.07 15.90 -18.11
N ALA A 19 -8.08 17.05 -18.79
CA ALA A 19 -7.18 18.16 -18.46
C ALA A 19 -7.47 18.74 -17.07
N ARG A 20 -8.77 18.97 -16.75
CA ARG A 20 -9.20 19.43 -15.42
C ARG A 20 -8.86 18.37 -14.36
N ASN A 21 -9.10 17.11 -14.66
CA ASN A 21 -8.84 16.00 -13.76
C ASN A 21 -7.35 15.89 -13.41
N ARG A 22 -6.47 16.03 -14.39
CA ARG A 22 -5.01 16.09 -14.17
C ARG A 22 -4.61 17.30 -13.33
N ALA A 23 -5.17 18.48 -13.63
CA ALA A 23 -4.89 19.69 -12.88
C ALA A 23 -5.31 19.56 -11.40
N LEU A 24 -6.52 19.04 -11.13
CA LEU A 24 -7.02 18.80 -9.77
C LEU A 24 -6.16 17.78 -9.01
N GLY A 25 -5.75 16.70 -9.67
CA GLY A 25 -4.82 15.71 -9.09
C GLY A 25 -3.46 16.31 -8.73
N GLY A 26 -2.91 17.16 -9.61
CA GLY A 26 -1.65 17.89 -9.37
C GLY A 26 -1.76 18.87 -8.20
N VAL A 27 -2.86 19.62 -8.13
CA VAL A 27 -3.14 20.54 -7.00
C VAL A 27 -3.25 19.77 -5.68
N ALA A 28 -4.00 18.67 -5.66
CA ALA A 28 -4.14 17.82 -4.47
C ALA A 28 -2.79 17.27 -3.99
N SER A 29 -1.96 16.78 -4.92
CA SER A 29 -0.64 16.24 -4.61
C SER A 29 0.30 17.30 -4.06
N GLY A 30 0.37 18.47 -4.68
CA GLY A 30 1.18 19.59 -4.20
C GLY A 30 0.71 20.13 -2.85
N TRP A 31 -0.60 20.15 -2.63
CA TRP A 31 -1.18 20.56 -1.35
C TRP A 31 -0.86 19.56 -0.23
N ALA A 32 -0.91 18.27 -0.54
CA ALA A 32 -0.63 17.21 0.43
C ALA A 32 0.81 17.22 0.97
N GLN A 33 1.76 17.84 0.28
CA GLN A 33 3.13 17.98 0.76
C GLN A 33 3.26 18.89 2.01
N ASN A 34 2.40 19.90 2.14
CA ASN A 34 2.47 20.90 3.19
C ASN A 34 1.28 20.88 4.15
N ALA A 35 0.13 20.42 3.71
CA ALA A 35 -1.11 20.36 4.48
C ALA A 35 -1.96 19.16 4.05
N PRO A 36 -1.55 17.93 4.38
CA PRO A 36 -2.19 16.71 3.90
C PRO A 36 -3.64 16.57 4.38
N GLN A 37 -3.97 17.03 5.60
CA GLN A 37 -5.35 17.01 6.10
C GLN A 37 -6.28 17.91 5.28
N ASP A 38 -5.80 19.11 4.90
CA ASP A 38 -6.57 20.04 4.08
C ASP A 38 -6.77 19.47 2.66
N ALA A 39 -5.71 18.86 2.09
CA ALA A 39 -5.78 18.18 0.81
C ALA A 39 -6.76 17.00 0.85
N ALA A 40 -6.78 16.22 1.92
CA ALA A 40 -7.71 15.12 2.14
C ALA A 40 -9.17 15.63 2.20
N GLY A 41 -9.42 16.72 2.91
CA GLY A 41 -10.73 17.38 2.96
C GLY A 41 -11.22 17.84 1.58
N PHE A 42 -10.31 18.45 0.79
CA PHE A 42 -10.60 18.84 -0.59
C PHE A 42 -10.95 17.65 -1.48
N VAL A 43 -10.10 16.60 -1.46
CA VAL A 43 -10.30 15.39 -2.28
C VAL A 43 -11.56 14.63 -1.86
N GLY A 44 -11.87 14.61 -0.57
CA GLY A 44 -13.09 14.01 -0.05
C GLY A 44 -14.36 14.63 -0.65
N ALA A 45 -14.35 15.93 -0.93
CA ALA A 45 -15.44 16.66 -1.53
C ALA A 45 -15.58 16.51 -3.06
N LEU A 46 -14.60 15.89 -3.73
CA LEU A 46 -14.69 15.63 -5.17
C LEU A 46 -15.78 14.60 -5.48
N PRO A 47 -16.48 14.73 -6.63
CA PRO A 47 -17.39 13.70 -7.11
C PRO A 47 -16.67 12.36 -7.25
N ASP A 48 -17.39 11.27 -6.98
CA ASP A 48 -16.87 9.93 -7.17
C ASP A 48 -16.49 9.69 -8.62
N GLY A 49 -15.34 9.02 -8.83
CA GLY A 49 -14.82 8.74 -10.15
C GLY A 49 -13.29 8.71 -10.19
N GLU A 50 -12.75 8.57 -11.38
CA GLU A 50 -11.32 8.38 -11.59
C GLU A 50 -10.46 9.55 -11.08
N THR A 51 -10.98 10.77 -11.19
CA THR A 51 -10.32 11.98 -10.68
C THR A 51 -10.12 11.92 -9.17
N LYS A 52 -11.18 11.61 -8.43
CA LYS A 52 -11.13 11.43 -6.97
C LYS A 52 -10.16 10.31 -6.62
N ASN A 53 -10.25 9.18 -7.29
CA ASN A 53 -9.38 8.03 -7.03
C ASN A 53 -7.91 8.37 -7.21
N ARG A 54 -7.55 9.06 -8.29
CA ARG A 54 -6.18 9.53 -8.54
C ARG A 54 -5.71 10.54 -7.48
N ALA A 55 -6.57 11.49 -7.13
CA ALA A 55 -6.25 12.50 -6.13
C ALA A 55 -6.08 11.88 -4.73
N VAL A 56 -6.96 10.94 -4.32
CA VAL A 56 -6.81 10.16 -3.09
C VAL A 56 -5.46 9.46 -3.06
N ASN A 57 -5.11 8.73 -4.12
CA ASN A 57 -3.86 7.99 -4.20
C ASN A 57 -2.64 8.93 -4.09
N SER A 58 -2.69 10.11 -4.71
CA SER A 58 -1.62 11.11 -4.60
C SER A 58 -1.49 11.64 -3.17
N VAL A 59 -2.61 11.99 -2.52
CA VAL A 59 -2.61 12.46 -1.12
C VAL A 59 -2.10 11.39 -0.18
N VAL A 60 -2.59 10.15 -0.29
CA VAL A 60 -2.12 9.03 0.54
C VAL A 60 -0.62 8.82 0.40
N SER A 61 -0.09 8.84 -0.83
CA SER A 61 1.34 8.63 -1.07
C SER A 61 2.22 9.73 -0.47
N GLN A 62 1.76 10.98 -0.43
CA GLN A 62 2.49 12.06 0.20
C GLN A 62 2.34 12.04 1.72
N TRP A 63 1.10 11.87 2.20
CA TRP A 63 0.81 11.88 3.64
C TRP A 63 1.45 10.70 4.37
N ALA A 64 1.49 9.52 3.75
CA ALA A 64 2.11 8.33 4.32
C ALA A 64 3.62 8.47 4.60
N ARG A 65 4.31 9.44 3.99
CA ARG A 65 5.74 9.69 4.24
C ARG A 65 5.99 10.55 5.48
N SER A 66 5.05 11.42 5.82
CA SER A 66 5.20 12.34 6.96
C SER A 66 4.43 11.86 8.19
N GLU A 67 3.20 11.39 8.00
CA GLU A 67 2.27 11.02 9.07
C GLU A 67 1.47 9.77 8.65
N PRO A 68 2.11 8.58 8.57
CA PRO A 68 1.46 7.37 8.05
C PRO A 68 0.25 6.93 8.88
N ASP A 69 0.28 7.10 10.20
CA ASP A 69 -0.85 6.78 11.07
C ASP A 69 -2.09 7.63 10.76
N ALA A 70 -1.90 8.93 10.52
CA ALA A 70 -2.99 9.82 10.15
C ALA A 70 -3.55 9.48 8.76
N ALA A 71 -2.67 9.16 7.80
CA ALA A 71 -3.07 8.66 6.48
C ALA A 71 -3.86 7.35 6.58
N ALA A 72 -3.46 6.45 7.49
CA ALA A 72 -4.14 5.18 7.74
C ALA A 72 -5.57 5.37 8.28
N VAL A 73 -5.76 6.31 9.20
CA VAL A 73 -7.09 6.68 9.70
C VAL A 73 -7.96 7.22 8.56
N TRP A 74 -7.40 8.04 7.68
CA TRP A 74 -8.15 8.57 6.54
C TRP A 74 -8.52 7.46 5.55
N VAL A 75 -7.59 6.56 5.21
CA VAL A 75 -7.88 5.39 4.35
C VAL A 75 -8.96 4.50 4.97
N ALA A 76 -8.94 4.30 6.28
CA ALA A 76 -9.96 3.51 6.98
C ALA A 76 -11.36 4.16 6.94
N SER A 77 -11.45 5.47 6.74
CA SER A 77 -12.73 6.20 6.65
C SER A 77 -13.48 5.98 5.34
N PHE A 78 -12.82 5.46 4.29
CA PHE A 78 -13.49 5.15 3.02
C PHE A 78 -14.39 3.92 3.16
N GLY A 79 -15.51 3.93 2.45
CA GLY A 79 -16.36 2.74 2.27
C GLY A 79 -15.59 1.61 1.59
N GLU A 80 -16.00 0.36 1.86
CA GLU A 80 -15.42 -0.80 1.17
C GLU A 80 -15.56 -0.66 -0.35
N GLY A 81 -14.50 -1.05 -1.08
CA GLY A 81 -14.45 -1.01 -2.53
C GLY A 81 -13.09 -0.61 -3.08
N LYS A 82 -13.03 -0.48 -4.39
CA LYS A 82 -11.79 -0.29 -5.15
C LYS A 82 -10.96 0.91 -4.71
N LEU A 83 -11.62 2.02 -4.34
CA LEU A 83 -10.93 3.22 -3.85
C LEU A 83 -10.14 2.91 -2.57
N ARG A 84 -10.80 2.26 -1.59
CA ARG A 84 -10.15 1.92 -0.32
C ARG A 84 -9.05 0.88 -0.50
N GLU A 85 -9.26 -0.11 -1.37
CA GLU A 85 -8.25 -1.11 -1.70
C GLU A 85 -6.98 -0.48 -2.29
N ASP A 86 -7.15 0.43 -3.27
CA ASP A 86 -6.02 1.11 -3.92
C ASP A 86 -5.32 2.09 -2.96
N ALA A 87 -6.08 2.80 -2.13
CA ALA A 87 -5.54 3.67 -1.10
C ALA A 87 -4.74 2.89 -0.04
N ALA A 88 -5.25 1.73 0.41
CA ALA A 88 -4.55 0.86 1.35
C ALA A 88 -3.27 0.27 0.75
N ARG A 89 -3.30 -0.12 -0.54
CA ARG A 89 -2.10 -0.58 -1.26
C ARG A 89 -1.04 0.51 -1.34
N ASN A 90 -1.43 1.74 -1.68
CA ASN A 90 -0.50 2.88 -1.76
C ASN A 90 0.06 3.27 -0.39
N LEU A 91 -0.76 3.24 0.65
CA LEU A 91 -0.31 3.46 2.02
C LEU A 91 0.79 2.47 2.40
N MET A 92 0.55 1.18 2.20
CA MET A 92 1.53 0.13 2.48
C MET A 92 2.79 0.26 1.64
N SER A 93 2.67 0.59 0.35
CA SER A 93 3.82 0.79 -0.52
C SER A 93 4.75 1.91 -0.04
N SER A 94 4.20 2.94 0.58
CA SER A 94 4.97 4.08 1.12
C SER A 94 5.47 3.80 2.55
N TRP A 95 4.64 3.24 3.41
CA TRP A 95 4.91 3.07 4.84
C TRP A 95 5.78 1.87 5.17
N ALA A 96 5.47 0.70 4.58
CA ALA A 96 6.11 -0.56 4.95
C ALA A 96 7.62 -0.63 4.63
N GLY A 97 8.12 0.27 3.79
CA GLY A 97 9.55 0.39 3.51
C GLY A 97 10.30 1.15 4.60
N ASP A 98 9.66 2.10 5.25
CA ASP A 98 10.27 2.97 6.26
C ASP A 98 10.07 2.41 7.67
N ASP A 99 8.86 1.95 7.99
CA ASP A 99 8.54 1.27 9.26
C ASP A 99 7.65 0.04 9.02
N PRO A 100 8.26 -1.12 8.72
CA PRO A 100 7.53 -2.36 8.50
C PRO A 100 6.78 -2.84 9.75
N THR A 101 7.27 -2.52 10.95
CA THR A 101 6.64 -2.94 12.19
C THR A 101 5.31 -2.23 12.41
N ALA A 102 5.31 -0.90 12.35
CA ALA A 102 4.09 -0.11 12.52
C ALA A 102 3.07 -0.38 11.39
N ALA A 103 3.54 -0.51 10.13
CA ALA A 103 2.69 -0.88 9.01
C ALA A 103 2.05 -2.27 9.20
N GLY A 104 2.80 -3.25 9.74
CA GLY A 104 2.28 -4.58 10.09
C GLY A 104 1.24 -4.53 11.22
N GLN A 105 1.41 -3.67 12.21
CA GLN A 105 0.43 -3.46 13.28
C GLN A 105 -0.89 -2.91 12.71
N TRP A 106 -0.81 -1.96 11.79
CA TRP A 106 -2.03 -1.46 11.14
C TRP A 106 -2.75 -2.56 10.35
N LEU A 107 -2.04 -3.44 9.64
CA LEU A 107 -2.66 -4.58 8.94
C LEU A 107 -3.48 -5.49 9.88
N GLN A 108 -3.08 -5.61 11.15
CA GLN A 108 -3.83 -6.38 12.14
C GLN A 108 -5.18 -5.74 12.48
N THR A 109 -5.32 -4.43 12.32
CA THR A 109 -6.56 -3.70 12.60
C THR A 109 -7.60 -3.84 11.48
N LEU A 110 -7.19 -4.24 10.28
CA LEU A 110 -8.09 -4.38 9.14
C LEU A 110 -8.95 -5.64 9.25
N ALA A 111 -10.25 -5.49 9.06
CA ALA A 111 -11.16 -6.62 8.91
C ALA A 111 -10.78 -7.48 7.69
N ALA A 112 -11.10 -8.76 7.75
CA ALA A 112 -10.92 -9.66 6.60
C ALA A 112 -11.74 -9.15 5.40
N GLY A 113 -11.11 -9.10 4.21
CA GLY A 113 -11.75 -8.59 3.00
C GLY A 113 -10.73 -8.10 1.96
N ALA A 114 -11.22 -7.58 0.86
CA ALA A 114 -10.42 -7.19 -0.29
C ALA A 114 -9.41 -6.07 0.05
N THR A 115 -9.79 -5.12 0.90
CA THR A 115 -8.89 -4.05 1.39
C THR A 115 -7.69 -4.64 2.12
N ARG A 116 -7.92 -5.58 3.06
CA ARG A 116 -6.84 -6.23 3.81
C ARG A 116 -5.94 -7.05 2.89
N GLU A 117 -6.50 -7.82 1.97
CA GLU A 117 -5.74 -8.58 0.98
C GLU A 117 -4.85 -7.69 0.11
N ALA A 118 -5.38 -6.58 -0.39
CA ALA A 118 -4.63 -5.61 -1.18
C ALA A 118 -3.47 -4.99 -0.38
N ALA A 119 -3.70 -4.65 0.89
CA ALA A 119 -2.70 -4.11 1.79
C ALA A 119 -1.61 -5.15 2.11
N ILE A 120 -1.98 -6.40 2.42
CA ILE A 120 -1.04 -7.51 2.67
C ILE A 120 -0.12 -7.73 1.48
N GLN A 121 -0.67 -7.81 0.26
CA GLN A 121 0.14 -8.01 -0.94
C GLN A 121 1.19 -6.92 -1.13
N SER A 122 0.80 -5.65 -0.91
CA SER A 122 1.72 -4.52 -1.01
C SER A 122 2.77 -4.55 0.11
N TYR A 123 2.36 -4.86 1.33
CA TYR A 123 3.26 -5.01 2.49
C TYR A 123 4.31 -6.08 2.22
N VAL A 124 3.88 -7.30 1.88
CA VAL A 124 4.81 -8.42 1.59
C VAL A 124 5.75 -8.07 0.45
N GLY A 125 5.24 -7.50 -0.64
CA GLY A 125 6.07 -7.06 -1.77
C GLY A 125 7.14 -6.04 -1.37
N ARG A 126 6.83 -5.15 -0.42
CA ARG A 126 7.74 -4.11 0.03
C ARG A 126 8.75 -4.59 1.06
N THR A 127 8.34 -5.48 1.98
CA THR A 127 9.16 -5.91 3.13
C THR A 127 9.96 -7.19 2.88
N SER A 128 9.58 -8.01 1.90
CA SER A 128 10.24 -9.28 1.61
C SER A 128 11.74 -9.18 1.39
N TYR A 129 12.22 -8.04 0.91
CA TYR A 129 13.64 -7.81 0.64
C TYR A 129 14.42 -7.34 1.86
N SER A 130 13.85 -6.41 2.65
CA SER A 130 14.54 -5.78 3.79
C SER A 130 14.27 -6.48 5.13
N SER A 131 13.11 -7.10 5.28
CA SER A 131 12.63 -7.69 6.53
C SER A 131 11.78 -8.93 6.23
N PRO A 132 12.38 -10.00 5.67
CA PRO A 132 11.64 -11.20 5.27
C PRO A 132 10.99 -11.93 6.43
N ASP A 133 11.54 -11.85 7.62
CA ASP A 133 10.98 -12.36 8.88
C ASP A 133 9.64 -11.70 9.22
N LEU A 134 9.50 -10.39 8.98
CA LEU A 134 8.25 -9.65 9.15
C LEU A 134 7.26 -9.91 7.99
N ALA A 135 7.76 -10.14 6.78
CA ALA A 135 6.95 -10.43 5.60
C ALA A 135 6.31 -11.83 5.64
N ALA A 136 7.02 -12.82 6.19
CA ALA A 136 6.66 -14.24 6.15
C ALA A 136 5.26 -14.54 6.72
N PRO A 137 4.87 -14.10 7.92
CA PRO A 137 3.54 -14.36 8.47
C PRO A 137 2.41 -13.78 7.61
N TRP A 138 2.66 -12.63 6.97
CA TRP A 138 1.67 -11.99 6.10
C TRP A 138 1.56 -12.69 4.75
N ALA A 139 2.66 -13.21 4.20
CA ALA A 139 2.61 -14.04 3.00
C ALA A 139 1.76 -15.30 3.22
N GLU A 140 1.85 -15.93 4.40
CA GLU A 140 1.05 -17.08 4.80
C GLU A 140 -0.43 -16.73 5.00
N ALA A 141 -0.74 -15.50 5.37
CA ALA A 141 -2.09 -15.01 5.63
C ALA A 141 -2.90 -14.69 4.37
N ILE A 142 -2.29 -14.69 3.18
CA ILE A 142 -2.97 -14.44 1.90
C ILE A 142 -4.01 -15.54 1.65
N THR A 143 -5.24 -15.14 1.32
CA THR A 143 -6.37 -16.05 1.19
C THR A 143 -6.27 -16.91 -0.08
N ASP A 144 -5.97 -16.31 -1.24
CA ASP A 144 -5.82 -17.05 -2.50
C ASP A 144 -4.59 -17.98 -2.46
N PRO A 145 -4.76 -19.30 -2.66
CA PRO A 145 -3.66 -20.27 -2.53
C PRO A 145 -2.52 -20.05 -3.55
N ASN A 146 -2.83 -19.59 -4.75
CA ASN A 146 -1.82 -19.36 -5.77
C ASN A 146 -1.01 -18.13 -5.46
N GLN A 147 -1.67 -17.04 -5.08
CA GLN A 147 -1.01 -15.80 -4.67
C GLN A 147 -0.19 -16.04 -3.40
N ARG A 148 -0.74 -16.72 -2.39
CA ARG A 148 -0.03 -17.11 -1.19
C ARG A 148 1.25 -17.88 -1.49
N ASN A 149 1.17 -18.94 -2.30
CA ASN A 149 2.34 -19.73 -2.67
C ASN A 149 3.39 -18.89 -3.41
N ASN A 150 2.98 -18.00 -4.30
CA ASN A 150 3.89 -17.13 -5.03
C ASN A 150 4.58 -16.12 -4.09
N GLN A 151 3.84 -15.55 -3.12
CA GLN A 151 4.43 -14.62 -2.16
C GLN A 151 5.36 -15.33 -1.16
N ILE A 152 5.00 -16.54 -0.72
CA ILE A 152 5.89 -17.39 0.10
C ILE A 152 7.20 -17.66 -0.66
N GLU A 153 7.14 -18.03 -1.94
CA GLU A 153 8.36 -18.23 -2.75
C GLU A 153 9.16 -16.94 -2.91
N ASN A 154 8.50 -15.80 -3.04
CA ASN A 154 9.19 -14.50 -3.13
C ASN A 154 9.96 -14.19 -1.85
N VAL A 155 9.29 -14.28 -0.69
CA VAL A 155 9.92 -14.09 0.63
C VAL A 155 11.07 -15.08 0.83
N ALA A 156 10.83 -16.37 0.52
CA ALA A 156 11.84 -17.41 0.66
C ALA A 156 13.11 -17.13 -0.14
N ARG A 157 12.99 -16.72 -1.40
CA ARG A 157 14.16 -16.39 -2.24
C ARG A 157 14.99 -15.26 -1.66
N GLN A 158 14.36 -14.21 -1.16
CA GLN A 158 15.09 -13.09 -0.54
C GLN A 158 15.73 -13.51 0.78
N TRP A 159 14.99 -14.25 1.60
CA TRP A 159 15.48 -14.69 2.90
C TRP A 159 16.64 -15.71 2.81
N LEU A 160 16.57 -16.63 1.86
CA LEU A 160 17.65 -17.60 1.58
C LEU A 160 18.99 -16.91 1.18
N GLN A 161 18.93 -15.70 0.63
CA GLN A 161 20.11 -14.92 0.27
C GLN A 161 20.69 -14.14 1.46
N THR A 162 19.85 -13.76 2.42
CA THR A 162 20.23 -12.88 3.55
C THR A 162 20.48 -13.66 4.83
N ASP A 163 19.63 -14.66 5.14
CA ASP A 163 19.76 -15.55 6.29
C ASP A 163 19.21 -16.94 5.94
N ARG A 164 20.07 -17.74 5.32
CA ARG A 164 19.72 -19.09 4.87
C ARG A 164 19.23 -20.01 5.99
N PRO A 165 19.88 -20.09 7.18
CA PRO A 165 19.41 -20.94 8.26
C PRO A 165 17.99 -20.60 8.73
N ALA A 166 17.66 -19.31 8.89
CA ALA A 166 16.33 -18.88 9.28
C ALA A 166 15.27 -19.18 8.20
N ALA A 167 15.62 -18.93 6.92
CA ALA A 167 14.74 -19.23 5.79
C ALA A 167 14.44 -20.72 5.66
N GLU A 168 15.44 -21.61 5.83
CA GLU A 168 15.27 -23.06 5.81
C GLU A 168 14.39 -23.54 6.97
N ALA A 169 14.59 -23.00 8.18
CA ALA A 169 13.78 -23.30 9.34
C ALA A 169 12.31 -22.88 9.15
N TRP A 170 12.06 -21.76 8.49
CA TRP A 170 10.71 -21.32 8.13
C TRP A 170 10.12 -22.19 7.02
N LEU A 171 10.88 -22.47 5.94
CA LEU A 171 10.41 -23.32 4.83
C LEU A 171 10.05 -24.74 5.28
N ALA A 172 10.68 -25.25 6.32
CA ALA A 172 10.33 -26.55 6.89
C ALA A 172 8.89 -26.58 7.43
N LYS A 173 8.39 -25.46 7.96
CA LYS A 173 7.11 -25.35 8.67
C LYS A 173 5.97 -24.81 7.78
N VAL A 174 6.29 -23.88 6.85
CA VAL A 174 5.30 -23.20 6.03
C VAL A 174 4.54 -24.18 5.12
N ASN A 175 3.26 -23.92 4.89
CA ASN A 175 2.44 -24.73 3.98
C ASN A 175 2.69 -24.35 2.52
N LEU A 176 3.77 -24.87 1.93
CA LEU A 176 4.13 -24.73 0.54
C LEU A 176 4.30 -26.13 -0.09
N PRO A 177 3.81 -26.39 -1.33
CA PRO A 177 3.99 -27.68 -2.01
C PRO A 177 5.45 -28.16 -2.04
N ALA A 178 5.67 -29.45 -1.81
CA ALA A 178 7.01 -30.04 -1.65
C ALA A 178 7.92 -29.77 -2.87
N ASN A 179 7.38 -29.85 -4.08
CA ASN A 179 8.12 -29.57 -5.31
C ASN A 179 8.60 -28.11 -5.42
N ARG A 180 7.83 -27.16 -4.85
CA ARG A 180 8.21 -25.73 -4.77
C ARG A 180 9.31 -25.53 -3.74
N LYS A 181 9.19 -26.16 -2.54
CA LYS A 181 10.25 -26.13 -1.52
C LYS A 181 11.57 -26.67 -2.06
N GLN A 182 11.53 -27.84 -2.72
CA GLN A 182 12.74 -28.44 -3.29
C GLN A 182 13.44 -27.53 -4.31
N ARG A 183 12.68 -26.85 -5.19
CA ARG A 183 13.26 -25.90 -6.13
C ARG A 183 13.96 -24.73 -5.46
N LEU A 184 13.38 -24.18 -4.38
CA LEU A 184 13.95 -23.07 -3.61
C LEU A 184 15.26 -23.47 -2.94
N LEU A 185 15.31 -24.70 -2.38
CA LEU A 185 16.48 -25.20 -1.67
C LEU A 185 17.61 -25.70 -2.59
N ALA A 186 17.28 -26.08 -3.83
CA ALA A 186 18.24 -26.60 -4.80
C ALA A 186 19.11 -25.51 -5.45
N HIS A 187 18.69 -24.23 -5.40
CA HIS A 187 19.47 -23.12 -5.93
C HIS A 187 20.10 -22.33 -4.77
N PRO A 188 21.43 -22.34 -4.68
CA PRO A 188 22.17 -21.60 -3.64
C PRO A 188 22.09 -20.09 -3.87
#